data_d0b88abbb2c7924fb6924d70fd6ca230
#
_entry.id   d0b88abbb2c7924fb6924d70fd6ca230
#
_cell.length_a   1.000
_cell.length_b   1.000
_cell.length_c   1.000
_cell.angle_alpha   90.00
_cell.angle_beta   90.00
_cell.angle_gamma   90.00
#
_symmetry.space_group_name_H-M   'P 1'
#
loop_
_entity.id
_entity.type
_entity.pdbx_description
1 polymer ?
#
loop_
_entity_poly.entity_id
_entity_poly.type
_entity_poly.pdbx_seq_one_letter_code
_entity_poly.pdbx_strand_id
1 'polypeptide(L)'
;MEIVIIADDNKKGLAVEFCMAYTGVLAKHRLSATGKTAKYISENTGLSIEAVNAGDLGGIEQITSRVTYNEVDLLLFFRDPIGGSYSKRTKENELLQMCDLINIPVATNIGTAESLILAMERGDFGWREIENPLSNFNVTKARKMR
;
A
#
# COMPACT_ATOMS: atom_id res chain seq x y z
N MET A 1 8.46 -3.67 6.11
CA MET A 1 7.09 -3.21 6.35
C MET A 1 6.16 -3.65 5.24
N GLU A 2 4.88 -3.64 5.50
CA GLU A 2 3.85 -4.02 4.53
C GLU A 2 3.31 -2.77 3.83
N ILE A 3 3.52 -2.67 2.53
CA ILE A 3 3.05 -1.56 1.69
C ILE A 3 2.00 -2.11 0.74
N VAL A 4 0.82 -1.50 0.74
CA VAL A 4 -0.26 -1.84 -0.18
C VAL A 4 -0.41 -0.72 -1.20
N ILE A 5 -0.51 -1.09 -2.48
CA ILE A 5 -0.66 -0.15 -3.59
C ILE A 5 -2.00 -0.40 -4.27
N ILE A 6 -2.81 0.64 -4.36
CA ILE A 6 -4.07 0.65 -5.09
C ILE A 6 -3.98 1.76 -6.13
N ALA A 7 -4.48 1.51 -7.33
CA ALA A 7 -4.57 2.53 -8.36
C ALA A 7 -5.89 2.41 -9.10
N ASP A 8 -6.61 3.53 -9.21
CA ASP A 8 -7.77 3.61 -10.09
C ASP A 8 -7.32 3.44 -11.55
N ASP A 9 -8.25 3.04 -12.43
CA ASP A 9 -7.89 2.63 -13.80
C ASP A 9 -7.07 3.68 -14.55
N ASN A 10 -7.42 4.95 -14.43
CA ASN A 10 -6.69 6.03 -15.08
C ASN A 10 -5.43 6.47 -14.34
N LYS A 11 -5.11 5.85 -13.21
CA LYS A 11 -3.93 6.15 -12.40
C LYS A 11 -2.91 5.01 -12.39
N LYS A 12 -3.17 3.91 -13.07
CA LYS A 12 -2.25 2.77 -13.10
C LYS A 12 -0.88 3.12 -13.69
N GLY A 13 -0.87 3.92 -14.76
CA GLY A 13 0.37 4.40 -15.35
C GLY A 13 1.20 5.22 -14.36
N LEU A 14 0.55 6.11 -13.60
CA LEU A 14 1.22 6.92 -12.59
C LEU A 14 1.78 6.04 -11.46
N ALA A 15 1.04 5.03 -11.04
CA ALA A 15 1.51 4.08 -10.02
C ALA A 15 2.75 3.32 -10.48
N VAL A 16 2.77 2.88 -11.74
CA VAL A 16 3.93 2.21 -12.33
C VAL A 16 5.14 3.13 -12.38
N GLU A 17 4.96 4.37 -12.85
CA GLU A 17 6.04 5.36 -12.89
C GLU A 17 6.62 5.63 -11.49
N PHE A 18 5.75 5.77 -10.49
CA PHE A 18 6.17 5.92 -9.10
C PHE A 18 7.01 4.73 -8.64
N CYS A 19 6.55 3.52 -8.89
CA CYS A 19 7.26 2.32 -8.48
C CYS A 19 8.60 2.17 -9.22
N MET A 20 8.69 2.59 -10.48
CA MET A 20 9.95 2.63 -11.22
C MET A 20 10.94 3.59 -10.57
N ALA A 21 10.47 4.78 -10.19
CA ALA A 21 11.33 5.79 -9.58
C ALA A 21 11.84 5.37 -8.20
N TYR A 22 11.04 4.61 -7.44
CA TYR A 22 11.35 4.23 -6.06
C TYR A 22 11.58 2.73 -5.88
N THR A 23 12.00 2.05 -6.94
CA THR A 23 12.26 0.60 -6.89
C THR A 23 13.23 0.21 -5.77
N GLY A 24 14.29 0.98 -5.58
CA GLY A 24 15.29 0.69 -4.55
C GLY A 24 14.75 0.71 -3.14
N VAL A 25 13.85 1.64 -2.83
CA VAL A 25 13.18 1.69 -1.52
C VAL A 25 12.15 0.58 -1.40
N LEU A 26 11.28 0.45 -2.40
CA LEU A 26 10.18 -0.51 -2.39
C LEU A 26 10.66 -1.96 -2.30
N ALA A 27 11.80 -2.28 -2.92
CA ALA A 27 12.35 -3.64 -2.89
C ALA A 27 12.72 -4.13 -1.48
N LYS A 28 12.87 -3.23 -0.52
CA LYS A 28 13.21 -3.56 0.87
C LYS A 28 11.99 -3.95 1.69
N HIS A 29 10.79 -3.86 1.13
CA HIS A 29 9.54 -4.07 1.84
C HIS A 29 8.68 -5.13 1.17
N ARG A 30 7.68 -5.62 1.88
CA ARG A 30 6.65 -6.47 1.30
C ARG A 30 5.62 -5.62 0.60
N LEU A 31 5.31 -5.98 -0.64
CA LEU A 31 4.41 -5.21 -1.49
C LEU A 31 3.19 -6.06 -1.84
N SER A 32 2.02 -5.45 -1.77
CA SER A 32 0.77 -6.03 -2.23
C SER A 32 0.04 -5.00 -3.08
N ALA A 33 -0.69 -5.46 -4.07
CA ALA A 33 -1.53 -4.61 -4.91
C ALA A 33 -2.70 -5.42 -5.44
N THR A 34 -3.76 -4.74 -5.89
CA THR A 34 -4.84 -5.43 -6.61
C THR A 34 -4.29 -6.04 -7.90
N GLY A 35 -4.91 -7.14 -8.36
CA GLY A 35 -4.33 -8.02 -9.37
C GLY A 35 -3.77 -7.36 -10.62
N LYS A 36 -4.55 -6.46 -11.26
CA LYS A 36 -4.08 -5.74 -12.46
C LYS A 36 -2.92 -4.80 -12.15
N THR A 37 -3.00 -4.07 -11.06
CA THR A 37 -1.94 -3.15 -10.62
C THR A 37 -0.67 -3.92 -10.30
N ALA A 38 -0.78 -5.02 -9.58
CA ALA A 38 0.37 -5.88 -9.27
C ALA A 38 1.08 -6.35 -10.53
N LYS A 39 0.32 -6.80 -11.52
CA LYS A 39 0.86 -7.26 -12.80
C LYS A 39 1.63 -6.16 -13.54
N TYR A 40 1.01 -4.97 -13.67
CA TYR A 40 1.66 -3.85 -14.37
C TYR A 40 2.95 -3.42 -13.66
N ILE A 41 2.94 -3.35 -12.34
CA ILE A 41 4.12 -2.96 -11.58
C ILE A 41 5.22 -4.00 -11.72
N SER A 42 4.91 -5.29 -11.54
CA SER A 42 5.92 -6.35 -11.63
C SER A 42 6.54 -6.45 -13.03
N GLU A 43 5.74 -6.31 -14.08
CA GLU A 43 6.22 -6.36 -15.46
C GLU A 43 7.17 -5.19 -15.80
N ASN A 44 6.96 -4.02 -15.21
CA ASN A 44 7.72 -2.82 -15.53
C ASN A 44 8.87 -2.52 -14.57
N THR A 45 8.92 -3.15 -13.42
CA THR A 45 9.91 -2.84 -12.38
C THR A 45 10.73 -4.04 -11.92
N GLY A 46 10.24 -5.25 -12.14
CA GLY A 46 10.83 -6.45 -11.57
C GLY A 46 10.58 -6.63 -10.07
N LEU A 47 9.80 -5.74 -9.43
CA LEU A 47 9.45 -5.88 -8.02
C LEU A 47 8.60 -7.13 -7.79
N SER A 48 8.84 -7.81 -6.67
CA SER A 48 8.00 -8.92 -6.22
C SER A 48 6.80 -8.34 -5.47
N ILE A 49 5.61 -8.52 -6.04
CA ILE A 49 4.36 -7.98 -5.49
C ILE A 49 3.33 -9.08 -5.37
N GLU A 50 2.74 -9.22 -4.19
CA GLU A 50 1.62 -10.11 -3.95
C GLU A 50 0.36 -9.52 -4.59
N ALA A 51 -0.31 -10.30 -5.44
CA ALA A 51 -1.56 -9.89 -6.06
C ALA A 51 -2.74 -10.22 -5.14
N VAL A 52 -3.50 -9.18 -4.76
CA VAL A 52 -4.80 -9.36 -4.12
C VAL A 52 -5.85 -9.45 -5.23
N ASN A 53 -7.05 -9.91 -4.92
CA ASN A 53 -8.12 -10.00 -5.92
C ASN A 53 -8.32 -8.66 -6.64
N ALA A 54 -8.71 -8.72 -7.93
CA ALA A 54 -9.02 -7.51 -8.68
C ALA A 54 -10.08 -6.68 -7.95
N GLY A 55 -9.97 -5.35 -8.04
CA GLY A 55 -10.79 -4.42 -7.25
C GLY A 55 -12.30 -4.63 -7.35
N ASP A 56 -12.80 -5.06 -8.52
CA ASP A 56 -14.22 -5.38 -8.74
C ASP A 56 -14.60 -6.78 -8.21
N LEU A 57 -13.62 -7.57 -7.78
CA LEU A 57 -13.81 -8.92 -7.25
C LEU A 57 -13.47 -9.02 -5.76
N GLY A 58 -13.62 -7.93 -5.02
CA GLY A 58 -13.41 -7.93 -3.58
C GLY A 58 -12.02 -7.49 -3.11
N GLY A 59 -11.19 -6.95 -4.01
CA GLY A 59 -9.83 -6.51 -3.64
C GLY A 59 -9.81 -5.43 -2.58
N ILE A 60 -10.68 -4.43 -2.68
CA ILE A 60 -10.77 -3.34 -1.70
C ILE A 60 -11.20 -3.88 -0.33
N GLU A 61 -12.19 -4.78 -0.31
CA GLU A 61 -12.66 -5.38 0.95
C GLU A 61 -11.58 -6.22 1.61
N GLN A 62 -10.77 -6.93 0.84
CA GLN A 62 -9.64 -7.70 1.37
C GLN A 62 -8.60 -6.80 2.00
N ILE A 63 -8.29 -5.67 1.33
CA ILE A 63 -7.33 -4.70 1.86
C ILE A 63 -7.89 -4.05 3.12
N THR A 64 -9.18 -3.69 3.14
CA THR A 64 -9.84 -3.13 4.32
C THR A 64 -9.75 -4.10 5.51
N SER A 65 -9.94 -5.38 5.27
CA SER A 65 -9.78 -6.41 6.31
C SER A 65 -8.36 -6.44 6.86
N ARG A 66 -7.35 -6.39 5.99
CA ARG A 66 -5.95 -6.38 6.42
C ARG A 66 -5.62 -5.13 7.25
N VAL A 67 -6.15 -3.99 6.87
CA VAL A 67 -6.02 -2.75 7.65
C VAL A 67 -6.66 -2.91 9.02
N THR A 68 -7.87 -3.47 9.07
CA THR A 68 -8.60 -3.70 10.32
C THR A 68 -7.79 -4.55 11.31
N TYR A 69 -7.04 -5.53 10.81
CA TYR A 69 -6.16 -6.37 11.62
C TYR A 69 -4.76 -5.79 11.81
N ASN A 70 -4.56 -4.52 11.46
CA ASN A 70 -3.28 -3.81 11.60
C ASN A 70 -2.11 -4.47 10.85
N GLU A 71 -2.39 -5.06 9.70
CA GLU A 71 -1.39 -5.79 8.89
C GLU A 71 -0.78 -4.93 7.78
N VAL A 72 -1.12 -3.64 7.70
CA VAL A 72 -0.63 -2.72 6.67
C VAL A 72 0.10 -1.57 7.35
N ASP A 73 1.29 -1.23 6.87
CA ASP A 73 2.10 -0.13 7.43
C ASP A 73 2.02 1.16 6.61
N LEU A 74 1.72 1.03 5.32
CA LEU A 74 1.55 2.17 4.42
C LEU A 74 0.59 1.80 3.30
N LEU A 75 -0.39 2.65 3.05
CA LEU A 75 -1.29 2.53 1.90
C LEU A 75 -0.98 3.63 0.89
N LEU A 76 -0.61 3.22 -0.33
CA LEU A 76 -0.42 4.12 -1.47
C LEU A 76 -1.62 3.94 -2.40
N PHE A 77 -2.53 4.89 -2.35
CA PHE A 77 -3.77 4.85 -3.13
C PHE A 77 -3.75 5.95 -4.18
N PHE A 78 -3.36 5.59 -5.41
CA PHE A 78 -3.38 6.52 -6.55
C PHE A 78 -4.82 6.66 -7.02
N ARG A 79 -5.50 7.64 -6.47
CA ARG A 79 -6.93 7.80 -6.55
C ARG A 79 -7.35 8.74 -7.68
N ASP A 80 -8.44 8.37 -8.38
CA ASP A 80 -9.16 9.28 -9.25
C ASP A 80 -10.28 9.93 -8.41
N PRO A 81 -10.16 11.22 -8.07
CA PRO A 81 -11.15 11.84 -7.18
C PRO A 81 -12.49 12.11 -7.86
N ILE A 82 -12.56 12.00 -9.18
CA ILE A 82 -13.75 12.37 -9.97
C ILE A 82 -14.47 11.14 -10.50
N GLY A 83 -13.74 10.07 -10.82
CA GLY A 83 -14.29 8.88 -11.45
C GLY A 83 -14.92 7.89 -10.47
N GLY A 84 -15.46 6.80 -11.03
CA GLY A 84 -15.96 5.67 -10.28
C GLY A 84 -17.46 5.72 -9.97
N SER A 85 -18.01 4.55 -9.65
CA SER A 85 -19.41 4.41 -9.24
C SER A 85 -19.58 4.78 -7.76
N TYR A 86 -20.82 5.01 -7.36
CA TYR A 86 -21.16 5.24 -5.95
C TYR A 86 -20.72 4.08 -5.06
N SER A 87 -20.96 2.84 -5.50
CA SER A 87 -20.59 1.65 -4.76
C SER A 87 -19.08 1.55 -4.55
N LYS A 88 -18.30 1.82 -5.59
CA LYS A 88 -16.84 1.82 -5.50
C LYS A 88 -16.34 2.89 -4.54
N ARG A 89 -16.88 4.11 -4.63
CA ARG A 89 -16.50 5.22 -3.73
C ARG A 89 -16.82 4.91 -2.28
N THR A 90 -17.96 4.26 -2.02
CA THR A 90 -18.34 3.87 -0.67
C THR A 90 -17.30 2.91 -0.07
N LYS A 91 -16.87 1.90 -0.82
CA LYS A 91 -15.86 0.95 -0.39
C LYS A 91 -14.50 1.62 -0.17
N GLU A 92 -14.11 2.53 -1.05
CA GLU A 92 -12.87 3.30 -0.90
C GLU A 92 -12.91 4.17 0.35
N ASN A 93 -14.03 4.83 0.60
CA ASN A 93 -14.20 5.66 1.79
C ASN A 93 -14.14 4.83 3.08
N GLU A 94 -14.72 3.65 3.09
CA GLU A 94 -14.61 2.72 4.23
C GLU A 94 -13.17 2.32 4.49
N LEU A 95 -12.39 2.04 3.45
CA LEU A 95 -10.98 1.73 3.56
C LEU A 95 -10.21 2.90 4.18
N LEU A 96 -10.40 4.11 3.66
CA LEU A 96 -9.71 5.30 4.16
C LEU A 96 -10.10 5.59 5.61
N GLN A 97 -11.37 5.45 5.95
CA GLN A 97 -11.86 5.63 7.32
C GLN A 97 -11.20 4.63 8.27
N MET A 98 -11.06 3.38 7.85
CA MET A 98 -10.40 2.37 8.67
C MET A 98 -8.91 2.69 8.87
N CYS A 99 -8.24 3.19 7.84
CA CYS A 99 -6.85 3.64 7.97
C CYS A 99 -6.72 4.75 9.01
N ASP A 100 -7.66 5.71 9.03
CA ASP A 100 -7.66 6.78 10.03
C ASP A 100 -7.88 6.23 11.44
N LEU A 101 -8.77 5.23 11.60
CA LEU A 101 -9.04 4.62 12.90
C LEU A 101 -7.85 3.84 13.45
N ILE A 102 -7.06 3.22 12.59
CA ILE A 102 -5.92 2.37 12.99
C ILE A 102 -4.58 3.12 12.88
N ASN A 103 -4.63 4.38 12.46
CA ASN A 103 -3.43 5.22 12.28
C ASN A 103 -2.45 4.68 11.22
N ILE A 104 -2.99 4.20 10.11
CA ILE A 104 -2.18 3.79 8.97
C ILE A 104 -1.93 5.00 8.08
N PRO A 105 -0.67 5.35 7.79
CA PRO A 105 -0.37 6.42 6.83
C PRO A 105 -0.90 6.10 5.45
N VAL A 106 -1.54 7.09 4.82
CA VAL A 106 -2.16 6.94 3.50
C VAL A 106 -1.74 8.08 2.60
N ALA A 107 -1.34 7.74 1.38
CA ALA A 107 -1.18 8.71 0.30
C ALA A 107 -2.29 8.50 -0.71
N THR A 108 -3.04 9.55 -1.04
CA THR A 108 -4.09 9.50 -2.07
C THR A 108 -3.68 10.16 -3.38
N ASN A 109 -2.46 10.64 -3.48
CA ASN A 109 -1.89 11.28 -4.68
C ASN A 109 -0.37 11.12 -4.68
N ILE A 110 0.25 11.44 -5.82
CA ILE A 110 1.69 11.25 -6.02
C ILE A 110 2.53 12.11 -5.07
N GLY A 111 2.10 13.33 -4.79
CA GLY A 111 2.87 14.24 -3.92
C GLY A 111 3.01 13.67 -2.51
N THR A 112 1.91 13.19 -1.94
CA THR A 112 1.94 12.55 -0.63
C THR A 112 2.70 11.23 -0.67
N ALA A 113 2.53 10.45 -1.75
CA ALA A 113 3.23 9.17 -1.91
C ALA A 113 4.75 9.36 -1.89
N GLU A 114 5.26 10.35 -2.62
CA GLU A 114 6.69 10.66 -2.63
C GLU A 114 7.20 11.07 -1.24
N SER A 115 6.46 11.93 -0.57
CA SER A 115 6.82 12.39 0.77
C SER A 115 6.87 11.23 1.77
N LEU A 116 5.88 10.34 1.73
CA LEU A 116 5.83 9.20 2.65
C LEU A 116 6.89 8.15 2.34
N ILE A 117 7.17 7.87 1.07
CA ILE A 117 8.19 6.88 0.74
C ILE A 117 9.59 7.36 1.13
N LEU A 118 9.88 8.65 0.98
CA LEU A 118 11.12 9.26 1.43
C LEU A 118 11.23 9.25 2.96
N ALA A 119 10.13 9.52 3.66
CA ALA A 119 10.09 9.42 5.12
C ALA A 119 10.37 7.99 5.58
N MET A 120 9.79 7.00 4.91
CA MET A 120 10.05 5.59 5.22
C MET A 120 11.52 5.24 5.01
N GLU A 121 12.14 5.72 3.93
CA GLU A 121 13.57 5.50 3.65
C GLU A 121 14.46 6.11 4.75
N ARG A 122 14.10 7.26 5.30
CA ARG A 122 14.84 7.88 6.42
C ARG A 122 14.63 7.17 7.76
N GLY A 123 13.71 6.20 7.86
CA GLY A 123 13.39 5.56 9.12
C GLY A 123 12.32 6.26 9.94
N ASP A 124 11.61 7.23 9.37
CA ASP A 124 10.57 8.00 10.08
C ASP A 124 9.33 7.16 10.42
N PHE A 125 9.25 5.92 9.91
CA PHE A 125 8.17 4.99 10.22
C PHE A 125 8.47 4.08 11.42
N GLY A 126 9.53 4.35 12.17
CA GLY A 126 9.89 3.54 13.34
C GLY A 126 8.77 3.39 14.37
N TRP A 127 7.91 4.41 14.52
CA TRP A 127 6.77 4.36 15.42
C TRP A 127 5.77 3.24 15.06
N ARG A 128 5.71 2.85 13.77
CA ARG A 128 4.84 1.74 13.35
C ARG A 128 5.25 0.42 14.00
N GLU A 129 6.51 0.22 14.28
CA GLU A 129 6.99 -0.98 14.95
C GLU A 129 6.49 -1.07 16.38
N ILE A 130 6.26 0.07 17.03
CA ILE A 130 5.68 0.15 18.37
C ILE A 130 4.18 -0.16 18.31
N GLU A 131 3.46 0.46 17.35
CA GLU A 131 2.02 0.24 17.16
C GLU A 131 1.71 -1.18 16.68
N ASN A 132 2.61 -1.75 15.87
CA ASN A 132 2.47 -3.09 15.33
C ASN A 132 3.76 -3.88 15.51
N PRO A 133 3.93 -4.58 16.65
CA PRO A 133 5.11 -5.41 16.88
C PRO A 133 5.30 -6.53 15.86
N LEU A 134 4.27 -6.86 15.09
CA LEU A 134 4.33 -7.86 14.02
C LEU A 134 4.69 -7.26 12.66
N SER A 135 5.06 -5.97 12.61
CA SER A 135 5.55 -5.37 11.36
C SER A 135 6.73 -6.17 10.83
N ASN A 136 6.94 -6.10 9.51
CA ASN A 136 7.93 -6.94 8.83
C ASN A 136 9.33 -6.83 9.44
N PHE A 137 9.72 -5.62 9.83
CA PHE A 137 11.02 -5.39 10.46
C PHE A 137 11.16 -6.17 11.78
N ASN A 138 10.18 -6.05 12.67
CA ASN A 138 10.21 -6.72 13.97
C ASN A 138 10.16 -8.24 13.84
N VAL A 139 9.36 -8.76 12.92
CA VAL A 139 9.30 -10.20 12.66
C VAL A 139 10.65 -10.73 12.20
N THR A 140 11.31 -10.02 11.27
CA THR A 140 12.63 -10.41 10.77
C THR A 140 13.67 -10.36 11.89
N LYS A 141 13.66 -9.31 12.71
CA LYS A 141 14.56 -9.15 13.85
C LYS A 141 14.34 -10.25 14.88
N ALA A 142 13.10 -10.54 15.23
CA ALA A 142 12.77 -11.60 16.18
C ALA A 142 13.22 -12.98 15.69
N ARG A 143 13.07 -13.28 14.40
CA ARG A 143 13.55 -14.52 13.80
C ARG A 143 15.08 -14.66 13.89
N LYS A 144 15.81 -13.57 13.71
CA LYS A 144 17.28 -13.58 13.84
C LYS A 144 17.75 -13.79 15.27
N MET A 145 16.95 -13.40 16.25
CA MET A 145 17.25 -13.55 17.67
C MET A 145 16.90 -14.93 18.21
N ARG A 146 16.15 -15.71 17.47
CA ARG A 146 15.78 -17.07 17.83
C ARG A 146 16.74 -18.07 17.23
#